data_d0dba270da74be7c32a1da494d483b64
#
_entry.id   d0dba270da74be7c32a1da494d483b64
#
_cell.length_a   1.000
_cell.length_b   1.000
_cell.length_c   1.000
_cell.angle_alpha   90.00
_cell.angle_beta   90.00
_cell.angle_gamma   90.00
#
_symmetry.space_group_name_H-M   'P 1'
#
loop_
_entity.id
_entity.type
_entity.pdbx_description
1 polymer ?
#
loop_
_entity_poly.entity_id
_entity_poly.type
_entity_poly.pdbx_seq_one_letter_code
_entity_poly.pdbx_strand_id
1 'polypeptide(L)'
;MNYHISDRMASMRPSMVREILKATSDPSVIPFAAGNPAPNAFPVEQVQQIVGQILAERPIEALQYSITEGYPPLREALRQLCASHYGIPMREQDDLIVLSGAQQGMDLATKVLCNEGDTVLCEDPSFIGSLNCFRSYHVNLVGVPMEEDGISLPALEEALQREKNVRMLYLIPNFQNPTGITTSLEKRRELYRICAEAGVMILEDNPYGDLRFSGEAIPSLKSMDTEGIVIYVGSFSKILAPGVRVGWTIAPKPLIAKMTVGKQCADVHTTILTQMLCERWLATCDLQAHLARLQEIYRQKCALMLDCIDREFSPKVTHTTPQGGLFLWCTLPEGADMLDFCNRAVAEKVAVVPGVAFLADENAPCRSVRMNFSTPTDEAIVTGCQRLGRLTRELF
;
A
#
# COMPACT_ATOMS: atom_id res chain seq x y z
N MET A 1 -13.72 31.52 -18.35
CA MET A 1 -12.81 32.02 -17.30
C MET A 1 -11.55 31.17 -17.34
N ASN A 2 -10.38 31.77 -17.44
CA ASN A 2 -9.12 31.05 -17.26
C ASN A 2 -8.75 31.09 -15.77
N TYR A 3 -8.75 29.94 -15.12
CA TYR A 3 -8.30 29.84 -13.73
C TYR A 3 -6.78 29.75 -13.69
N HIS A 4 -6.15 30.46 -12.77
CA HIS A 4 -4.73 30.26 -12.48
C HIS A 4 -4.59 29.02 -11.60
N ILE A 5 -4.05 27.94 -12.16
CA ILE A 5 -3.73 26.71 -11.42
C ILE A 5 -2.27 26.83 -10.95
N SER A 6 -2.01 26.49 -9.69
CA SER A 6 -0.63 26.49 -9.18
C SER A 6 0.25 25.50 -9.96
N ASP A 7 1.53 25.80 -10.12
CA ASP A 7 2.48 24.97 -10.85
C ASP A 7 2.52 23.54 -10.30
N ARG A 8 2.40 23.42 -8.96
CA ARG A 8 2.31 22.14 -8.25
C ARG A 8 1.16 21.26 -8.74
N MET A 9 -0.01 21.83 -8.97
CA MET A 9 -1.17 21.08 -9.45
C MET A 9 -1.21 20.97 -10.98
N ALA A 10 -0.68 21.95 -11.69
CA ALA A 10 -0.60 21.93 -13.16
C ALA A 10 0.33 20.83 -13.67
N SER A 11 1.38 20.49 -12.92
CA SER A 11 2.31 19.39 -13.25
C SER A 11 1.72 18.00 -13.01
N MET A 12 0.67 17.87 -12.18
CA MET A 12 0.05 16.58 -11.86
C MET A 12 -0.82 16.08 -12.99
N ARG A 13 -0.55 14.85 -13.44
CA ARG A 13 -1.37 14.18 -14.46
C ARG A 13 -2.47 13.35 -13.82
N PRO A 14 -3.66 13.21 -14.45
CA PRO A 14 -4.65 12.24 -14.02
C PRO A 14 -4.03 10.84 -13.96
N SER A 15 -4.32 10.10 -12.88
CA SER A 15 -3.81 8.73 -12.73
C SER A 15 -4.31 7.84 -13.88
N MET A 16 -3.39 7.21 -14.62
CA MET A 16 -3.69 6.21 -15.65
C MET A 16 -4.53 5.05 -15.08
N VAL A 17 -4.27 4.65 -13.83
CA VAL A 17 -5.09 3.65 -13.12
C VAL A 17 -6.54 4.09 -13.01
N ARG A 18 -6.79 5.39 -12.76
CA ARG A 18 -8.16 5.92 -12.66
C ARG A 18 -8.92 5.80 -13.99
N GLU A 19 -8.25 6.03 -15.10
CA GLU A 19 -8.89 5.87 -16.43
C GLU A 19 -9.27 4.40 -16.69
N ILE A 20 -8.39 3.46 -16.34
CA ILE A 20 -8.67 2.02 -16.45
C ILE A 20 -9.78 1.60 -15.47
N LEU A 21 -9.77 2.14 -14.25
CA LEU A 21 -10.84 1.88 -13.28
C LEU A 21 -12.21 2.43 -13.74
N LYS A 22 -12.25 3.43 -14.61
CA LYS A 22 -13.52 3.83 -15.26
C LYS A 22 -14.09 2.72 -16.15
N ALA A 23 -13.24 1.94 -16.82
CA ALA A 23 -13.70 0.77 -17.58
C ALA A 23 -14.35 -0.29 -16.68
N THR A 24 -13.92 -0.40 -15.41
CA THR A 24 -14.52 -1.34 -14.43
C THR A 24 -15.88 -0.88 -13.90
N SER A 25 -16.34 0.31 -14.25
CA SER A 25 -17.74 0.72 -13.97
C SER A 25 -18.76 -0.02 -14.83
N ASP A 26 -18.33 -0.60 -15.96
CA ASP A 26 -19.14 -1.59 -16.70
C ASP A 26 -19.11 -2.93 -15.94
N PRO A 27 -20.25 -3.40 -15.41
CA PRO A 27 -20.30 -4.66 -14.62
C PRO A 27 -19.92 -5.90 -15.42
N SER A 28 -19.85 -5.82 -16.76
CA SER A 28 -19.37 -6.91 -17.62
C SER A 28 -17.83 -7.02 -17.67
N VAL A 29 -17.11 -6.04 -17.16
CA VAL A 29 -15.63 -6.04 -17.13
C VAL A 29 -15.12 -6.68 -15.85
N ILE A 30 -14.32 -7.72 -15.98
CA ILE A 30 -13.68 -8.41 -14.86
C ILE A 30 -12.59 -7.51 -14.25
N PRO A 31 -12.66 -7.17 -12.93
CA PRO A 31 -11.87 -6.08 -12.36
C PRO A 31 -10.51 -6.56 -11.81
N PHE A 32 -9.61 -7.14 -12.65
CA PHE A 32 -8.25 -7.45 -12.21
C PHE A 32 -7.40 -6.18 -11.95
N ALA A 33 -7.86 -5.01 -12.39
CA ALA A 33 -7.24 -3.73 -12.08
C ALA A 33 -7.54 -3.22 -10.66
N ALA A 34 -8.51 -3.78 -9.94
CA ALA A 34 -8.90 -3.33 -8.61
C ALA A 34 -7.77 -3.50 -7.57
N GLY A 35 -7.97 -2.94 -6.38
CA GLY A 35 -7.04 -3.09 -5.24
C GLY A 35 -7.82 -3.21 -3.92
N ASN A 36 -9.09 -3.63 -4.01
CA ASN A 36 -10.02 -3.72 -2.89
C ASN A 36 -9.93 -5.10 -2.22
N PRO A 37 -10.20 -5.18 -0.91
CA PRO A 37 -10.46 -6.46 -0.24
C PRO A 37 -11.63 -7.21 -0.88
N ALA A 38 -11.66 -8.52 -0.70
CA ALA A 38 -12.79 -9.36 -1.12
C ALA A 38 -14.07 -8.93 -0.38
N PRO A 39 -15.24 -8.91 -1.03
CA PRO A 39 -16.51 -8.54 -0.37
C PRO A 39 -16.84 -9.37 0.87
N ASN A 40 -16.52 -10.66 0.84
CA ASN A 40 -16.70 -11.59 1.97
C ASN A 40 -15.63 -11.48 3.06
N ALA A 41 -14.64 -10.59 2.90
CA ALA A 41 -13.63 -10.30 3.91
C ALA A 41 -14.17 -9.36 5.01
N PHE A 42 -15.17 -8.53 4.70
CA PHE A 42 -15.68 -7.53 5.64
C PHE A 42 -16.48 -8.14 6.79
N PRO A 43 -16.22 -7.74 8.06
CA PRO A 43 -16.99 -8.17 9.22
C PRO A 43 -18.25 -7.29 9.40
N VAL A 44 -19.16 -7.29 8.45
CA VAL A 44 -20.29 -6.36 8.33
C VAL A 44 -21.19 -6.37 9.58
N GLU A 45 -21.55 -7.56 10.08
CA GLU A 45 -22.41 -7.70 11.25
C GLU A 45 -21.77 -7.12 12.52
N GLN A 46 -20.47 -7.37 12.73
CA GLN A 46 -19.71 -6.82 13.86
C GLN A 46 -19.65 -5.29 13.78
N VAL A 47 -19.36 -4.75 12.58
CA VAL A 47 -19.33 -3.30 12.35
C VAL A 47 -20.69 -2.67 12.65
N GLN A 48 -21.80 -3.27 12.18
CA GLN A 48 -23.16 -2.81 12.45
C GLN A 48 -23.46 -2.77 13.95
N GLN A 49 -23.14 -3.83 14.69
CA GLN A 49 -23.35 -3.92 16.12
C GLN A 49 -22.52 -2.86 16.88
N ILE A 50 -21.23 -2.75 16.58
CA ILE A 50 -20.33 -1.80 17.26
C ILE A 50 -20.77 -0.35 17.03
N VAL A 51 -21.11 0.02 15.79
CA VAL A 51 -21.58 1.37 15.48
C VAL A 51 -22.88 1.69 16.21
N GLY A 52 -23.82 0.73 16.25
CA GLY A 52 -25.08 0.86 17.00
C GLY A 52 -24.84 1.09 18.51
N GLN A 53 -23.93 0.33 19.11
CA GLN A 53 -23.56 0.48 20.53
C GLN A 53 -22.89 1.83 20.80
N ILE A 54 -21.94 2.27 19.96
CA ILE A 54 -21.27 3.56 20.14
C ILE A 54 -22.29 4.70 20.14
N LEU A 55 -23.21 4.70 19.17
CA LEU A 55 -24.22 5.77 19.06
C LEU A 55 -25.28 5.70 20.18
N ALA A 56 -25.54 4.54 20.76
CA ALA A 56 -26.43 4.41 21.91
C ALA A 56 -25.75 4.85 23.23
N GLU A 57 -24.48 4.52 23.42
CA GLU A 57 -23.75 4.74 24.68
C GLU A 57 -23.06 6.10 24.76
N ARG A 58 -22.46 6.55 23.65
CA ARG A 58 -21.56 7.75 23.60
C ARG A 58 -21.82 8.63 22.37
N PRO A 59 -23.10 8.98 22.05
CA PRO A 59 -23.43 9.66 20.80
C PRO A 59 -22.73 11.01 20.63
N ILE A 60 -22.67 11.81 21.70
CA ILE A 60 -22.07 13.13 21.66
C ILE A 60 -20.57 13.06 21.39
N GLU A 61 -19.87 12.16 22.04
CA GLU A 61 -18.42 11.97 21.80
C GLU A 61 -18.13 11.50 20.37
N ALA A 62 -18.95 10.58 19.85
CA ALA A 62 -18.79 10.06 18.49
C ALA A 62 -19.04 11.10 17.39
N LEU A 63 -19.79 12.18 17.71
CA LEU A 63 -20.19 13.22 16.77
C LEU A 63 -19.50 14.57 17.01
N GLN A 64 -18.71 14.71 18.08
CA GLN A 64 -18.02 15.95 18.44
C GLN A 64 -16.58 15.96 17.91
N TYR A 65 -15.97 17.14 17.87
CA TYR A 65 -14.53 17.29 17.63
C TYR A 65 -13.69 16.56 18.68
N SER A 66 -12.51 16.11 18.27
CA SER A 66 -11.53 15.42 19.12
C SER A 66 -10.13 15.99 18.91
N ILE A 67 -9.14 15.38 19.54
CA ILE A 67 -7.74 15.80 19.43
C ILE A 67 -7.11 15.28 18.14
N THR A 68 -6.16 16.02 17.60
CA THR A 68 -5.51 15.76 16.31
C THR A 68 -4.73 14.45 16.34
N GLU A 69 -4.05 14.15 17.44
CA GLU A 69 -3.23 12.95 17.62
C GLU A 69 -4.04 11.67 17.52
N GLY A 70 -5.35 11.76 17.73
CA GLY A 70 -6.29 10.65 17.66
C GLY A 70 -6.93 10.30 19.00
N TYR A 71 -8.04 9.59 18.94
CA TYR A 71 -8.83 9.12 20.07
C TYR A 71 -7.96 8.35 21.07
N PRO A 72 -7.83 8.81 22.33
CA PRO A 72 -6.85 8.25 23.27
C PRO A 72 -6.99 6.74 23.50
N PRO A 73 -8.20 6.16 23.64
CA PRO A 73 -8.34 4.71 23.77
C PRO A 73 -7.85 3.95 22.52
N LEU A 74 -8.08 4.47 21.32
CA LEU A 74 -7.56 3.85 20.10
C LEU A 74 -6.03 3.92 20.04
N ARG A 75 -5.44 5.07 20.42
CA ARG A 75 -3.98 5.20 20.46
C ARG A 75 -3.35 4.18 21.39
N GLU A 76 -3.96 3.93 22.54
CA GLU A 76 -3.48 2.92 23.49
C GLU A 76 -3.66 1.49 22.93
N ALA A 77 -4.81 1.18 22.35
CA ALA A 77 -5.05 -0.12 21.70
C ALA A 77 -4.04 -0.37 20.55
N LEU A 78 -3.70 0.67 19.77
CA LEU A 78 -2.69 0.56 18.71
C LEU A 78 -1.28 0.37 19.24
N ARG A 79 -0.91 1.00 20.37
CA ARG A 79 0.40 0.76 21.03
C ARG A 79 0.52 -0.70 21.45
N GLN A 80 -0.53 -1.26 22.05
CA GLN A 80 -0.58 -2.66 22.45
C GLN A 80 -0.54 -3.59 21.23
N LEU A 81 -1.31 -3.30 20.19
CA LEU A 81 -1.29 -4.05 18.93
C LEU A 81 0.10 -4.07 18.31
N CYS A 82 0.75 -2.91 18.23
CA CYS A 82 2.08 -2.79 17.63
C CYS A 82 3.12 -3.56 18.42
N ALA A 83 3.07 -3.51 19.75
CA ALA A 83 4.01 -4.24 20.60
C ALA A 83 3.78 -5.76 20.55
N SER A 84 2.53 -6.21 20.70
CA SER A 84 2.21 -7.63 20.86
C SER A 84 2.08 -8.39 19.54
N HIS A 85 1.55 -7.75 18.49
CA HIS A 85 1.27 -8.41 17.22
C HIS A 85 2.35 -8.13 16.17
N TYR A 86 2.82 -6.87 16.04
CA TYR A 86 3.85 -6.52 15.05
C TYR A 86 5.28 -6.55 15.59
N GLY A 87 5.46 -6.81 16.89
CA GLY A 87 6.78 -6.81 17.52
C GLY A 87 7.49 -5.45 17.47
N ILE A 88 6.73 -4.37 17.34
CA ILE A 88 7.25 -2.99 17.31
C ILE A 88 7.22 -2.43 18.74
N PRO A 89 8.37 -2.36 19.43
CA PRO A 89 8.39 -1.79 20.76
C PRO A 89 8.10 -0.29 20.69
N MET A 90 7.20 0.18 21.56
CA MET A 90 7.01 1.63 21.76
C MET A 90 8.17 2.15 22.62
N ARG A 91 9.21 2.64 21.96
CA ARG A 91 10.38 3.19 22.66
C ARG A 91 10.06 4.55 23.24
N GLU A 92 10.84 4.96 24.26
CA GLU A 92 10.63 6.26 24.92
C GLU A 92 10.71 7.45 23.94
N GLN A 93 11.56 7.37 22.92
CA GLN A 93 11.70 8.41 21.89
C GLN A 93 10.59 8.39 20.84
N ASP A 94 9.76 7.34 20.73
CA ASP A 94 8.71 7.22 19.75
C ASP A 94 7.35 7.75 20.28
N ASP A 95 6.50 8.16 19.36
CA ASP A 95 5.08 8.41 19.59
C ASP A 95 4.24 7.90 18.43
N LEU A 96 2.90 7.93 18.60
CA LEU A 96 1.92 7.46 17.65
C LEU A 96 0.87 8.51 17.36
N ILE A 97 0.53 8.68 16.08
CA ILE A 97 -0.59 9.52 15.62
C ILE A 97 -1.55 8.68 14.78
N VAL A 98 -2.87 8.90 14.97
CA VAL A 98 -3.92 8.31 14.14
C VAL A 98 -4.12 9.15 12.88
N LEU A 99 -4.30 8.48 11.75
CA LEU A 99 -4.35 9.08 10.41
C LEU A 99 -5.68 8.78 9.71
N SER A 100 -6.05 9.64 8.78
CA SER A 100 -7.18 9.43 7.86
C SER A 100 -6.81 8.45 6.73
N GLY A 101 -6.39 7.25 7.14
CA GLY A 101 -5.79 6.19 6.32
C GLY A 101 -4.29 6.38 6.10
N ALA A 102 -3.60 5.30 5.69
CA ALA A 102 -2.14 5.28 5.49
C ALA A 102 -1.64 6.35 4.50
N GLN A 103 -2.43 6.70 3.48
CA GLN A 103 -2.07 7.75 2.51
C GLN A 103 -1.71 9.08 3.17
N GLN A 104 -2.37 9.43 4.28
CA GLN A 104 -2.03 10.63 5.04
C GLN A 104 -0.66 10.52 5.73
N GLY A 105 -0.20 9.29 6.01
CA GLY A 105 1.16 9.07 6.53
C GLY A 105 2.23 9.45 5.51
N MET A 106 2.03 9.09 4.23
CA MET A 106 2.92 9.48 3.13
C MET A 106 2.93 11.00 2.96
N ASP A 107 1.75 11.62 2.95
CA ASP A 107 1.59 13.08 2.82
C ASP A 107 2.30 13.83 3.96
N LEU A 108 2.05 13.45 5.20
CA LEU A 108 2.62 14.12 6.36
C LEU A 108 4.13 13.87 6.48
N ALA A 109 4.62 12.66 6.17
CA ALA A 109 6.06 12.39 6.16
C ALA A 109 6.78 13.26 5.13
N THR A 110 6.26 13.34 3.91
CA THR A 110 6.81 14.19 2.85
C THR A 110 6.78 15.66 3.24
N LYS A 111 5.64 16.13 3.77
CA LYS A 111 5.46 17.52 4.22
C LYS A 111 6.45 17.94 5.31
N VAL A 112 6.81 17.01 6.20
CA VAL A 112 7.71 17.28 7.33
C VAL A 112 9.18 17.17 6.95
N LEU A 113 9.52 16.25 6.06
CA LEU A 113 10.92 15.91 5.75
C LEU A 113 11.45 16.56 4.49
N CYS A 114 10.60 16.88 3.51
CA CYS A 114 11.05 17.27 2.18
C CYS A 114 10.70 18.72 1.85
N ASN A 115 11.68 19.41 1.28
CA ASN A 115 11.47 20.65 0.53
C ASN A 115 11.31 20.32 -0.95
N GLU A 116 10.84 21.27 -1.73
CA GLU A 116 10.83 21.20 -3.19
C GLU A 116 12.27 21.00 -3.71
N GLY A 117 12.46 20.01 -4.59
CA GLY A 117 13.77 19.62 -5.12
C GLY A 117 14.60 18.68 -4.24
N ASP A 118 14.17 18.37 -3.01
CA ASP A 118 14.78 17.27 -2.24
C ASP A 118 14.46 15.92 -2.89
N THR A 119 15.28 14.90 -2.65
CA THR A 119 15.12 13.58 -3.27
C THR A 119 14.42 12.59 -2.34
N VAL A 120 13.47 11.86 -2.91
CA VAL A 120 12.84 10.68 -2.31
C VAL A 120 13.20 9.46 -3.16
N LEU A 121 13.84 8.47 -2.55
CA LEU A 121 14.05 7.16 -3.16
C LEU A 121 12.83 6.28 -2.92
N CYS A 122 12.50 5.41 -3.86
CA CYS A 122 11.42 4.43 -3.71
C CYS A 122 11.76 3.14 -4.45
N GLU A 123 11.10 2.06 -4.09
CA GLU A 123 11.05 0.85 -4.92
C GLU A 123 10.58 1.20 -6.34
N ASP A 124 11.11 0.53 -7.35
CA ASP A 124 10.68 0.69 -8.74
C ASP A 124 10.44 -0.68 -9.39
N PRO A 125 9.18 -1.06 -9.61
CA PRO A 125 7.94 -0.29 -9.45
C PRO A 125 7.50 -0.09 -7.98
N SER A 126 6.62 0.91 -7.73
CA SER A 126 6.07 1.21 -6.41
C SER A 126 4.61 1.67 -6.45
N PHE A 127 3.99 1.88 -5.28
CA PHE A 127 2.57 2.23 -5.18
C PHE A 127 2.26 3.62 -5.75
N ILE A 128 1.46 3.66 -6.80
CA ILE A 128 1.10 4.90 -7.52
C ILE A 128 0.51 6.00 -6.61
N GLY A 129 -0.25 5.63 -5.56
CA GLY A 129 -0.81 6.60 -4.63
C GLY A 129 0.27 7.36 -3.87
N SER A 130 1.33 6.68 -3.44
CA SER A 130 2.48 7.28 -2.78
C SER A 130 3.36 8.05 -3.76
N LEU A 131 3.62 7.49 -4.97
CA LEU A 131 4.37 8.19 -6.01
C LEU A 131 3.72 9.55 -6.36
N ASN A 132 2.40 9.57 -6.55
CA ASN A 132 1.67 10.81 -6.84
C ASN A 132 1.67 11.77 -5.65
N CYS A 133 1.61 11.26 -4.42
CA CYS A 133 1.75 12.08 -3.23
C CYS A 133 3.12 12.78 -3.24
N PHE A 134 4.21 12.05 -3.44
CA PHE A 134 5.56 12.62 -3.50
C PHE A 134 5.72 13.64 -4.64
N ARG A 135 5.26 13.31 -5.85
CA ARG A 135 5.25 14.25 -6.99
C ARG A 135 4.53 15.56 -6.68
N SER A 136 3.45 15.51 -5.89
CA SER A 136 2.69 16.70 -5.51
C SER A 136 3.47 17.68 -4.63
N TYR A 137 4.59 17.26 -4.05
CA TYR A 137 5.52 18.08 -3.30
C TYR A 137 6.70 18.59 -4.12
N HIS A 138 6.74 18.32 -5.43
CA HIS A 138 7.84 18.65 -6.34
C HIS A 138 9.20 18.13 -5.85
N VAL A 139 9.21 16.97 -5.21
CA VAL A 139 10.45 16.27 -4.89
C VAL A 139 11.02 15.59 -6.13
N ASN A 140 12.33 15.40 -6.14
CA ASN A 140 13.00 14.53 -7.11
C ASN A 140 12.74 13.07 -6.72
N LEU A 141 11.89 12.37 -7.49
CA LEU A 141 11.52 10.99 -7.23
C LEU A 141 12.42 10.04 -8.01
N VAL A 142 13.17 9.20 -7.31
CA VAL A 142 14.14 8.29 -7.90
C VAL A 142 13.79 6.84 -7.57
N GLY A 143 13.55 6.05 -8.61
CA GLY A 143 13.28 4.62 -8.50
C GLY A 143 14.55 3.81 -8.32
N VAL A 144 14.50 2.86 -7.40
CA VAL A 144 15.55 1.86 -7.19
C VAL A 144 15.00 0.49 -7.60
N PRO A 145 15.63 -0.23 -8.55
CA PRO A 145 15.09 -1.48 -9.08
C PRO A 145 14.81 -2.54 -8.01
N MET A 146 13.76 -3.32 -8.25
CA MET A 146 13.40 -4.48 -7.43
C MET A 146 14.09 -5.75 -7.93
N GLU A 147 14.47 -6.61 -7.00
CA GLU A 147 14.89 -8.00 -7.19
C GLU A 147 13.82 -8.96 -6.63
N GLU A 148 14.03 -10.26 -6.71
CA GLU A 148 13.03 -11.26 -6.30
C GLU A 148 12.68 -11.21 -4.79
N ASP A 149 13.57 -10.69 -3.97
CA ASP A 149 13.44 -10.60 -2.51
C ASP A 149 13.51 -9.15 -1.95
N GLY A 150 13.16 -8.17 -2.77
CA GLY A 150 13.10 -6.75 -2.38
C GLY A 150 13.96 -5.86 -3.28
N ILE A 151 14.23 -4.65 -2.81
CA ILE A 151 15.00 -3.63 -3.54
C ILE A 151 16.46 -4.07 -3.77
N SER A 152 17.06 -3.67 -4.88
CA SER A 152 18.49 -3.91 -5.17
C SER A 152 19.38 -3.06 -4.27
N LEU A 153 20.15 -3.69 -3.40
CA LEU A 153 21.05 -3.00 -2.47
C LEU A 153 22.17 -2.25 -3.20
N PRO A 154 22.84 -2.83 -4.22
CA PRO A 154 23.86 -2.09 -4.97
C PRO A 154 23.28 -0.86 -5.68
N ALA A 155 22.08 -0.96 -6.25
CA ALA A 155 21.43 0.18 -6.89
C ALA A 155 21.00 1.26 -5.87
N LEU A 156 20.62 0.85 -4.65
CA LEU A 156 20.35 1.79 -3.55
C LEU A 156 21.60 2.58 -3.16
N GLU A 157 22.73 1.89 -2.95
CA GLU A 157 24.00 2.54 -2.62
C GLU A 157 24.47 3.49 -3.72
N GLU A 158 24.34 3.09 -5.00
CA GLU A 158 24.62 3.97 -6.14
C GLU A 158 23.72 5.21 -6.15
N ALA A 159 22.41 5.04 -5.93
CA ALA A 159 21.47 6.15 -5.88
C ALA A 159 21.80 7.13 -4.74
N LEU A 160 22.16 6.62 -3.55
CA LEU A 160 22.55 7.44 -2.41
C LEU A 160 23.85 8.24 -2.66
N GLN A 161 24.76 7.69 -3.46
CA GLN A 161 26.02 8.40 -3.86
C GLN A 161 25.77 9.43 -4.95
N ARG A 162 24.87 9.15 -5.89
CA ARG A 162 24.61 9.99 -7.05
C ARG A 162 23.67 11.15 -6.75
N GLU A 163 22.61 10.89 -5.97
CA GLU A 163 21.57 11.86 -5.73
C GLU A 163 21.91 12.82 -4.59
N LYS A 164 21.45 14.05 -4.71
CA LYS A 164 21.65 15.08 -3.69
C LYS A 164 20.40 15.20 -2.81
N ASN A 165 20.63 15.58 -1.55
CA ASN A 165 19.54 15.89 -0.62
C ASN A 165 18.52 14.75 -0.50
N VAL A 166 18.98 13.50 -0.45
CA VAL A 166 18.12 12.34 -0.21
C VAL A 166 17.56 12.44 1.21
N ARG A 167 16.22 12.52 1.34
CA ARG A 167 15.54 12.69 2.63
C ARG A 167 14.95 11.40 3.16
N MET A 168 14.38 10.61 2.28
CA MET A 168 13.77 9.34 2.68
C MET A 168 13.80 8.29 1.57
N LEU A 169 13.75 7.03 2.00
CA LEU A 169 13.49 5.85 1.19
C LEU A 169 12.09 5.32 1.54
N TYR A 170 11.20 5.23 0.56
CA TYR A 170 9.85 4.67 0.70
C TYR A 170 9.83 3.19 0.30
N LEU A 171 9.27 2.35 1.17
CA LEU A 171 9.22 0.89 1.02
C LEU A 171 7.85 0.33 1.40
N ILE A 172 7.41 -0.73 0.69
CA ILE A 172 6.32 -1.63 1.09
C ILE A 172 6.93 -3.03 1.29
N PRO A 173 7.50 -3.35 2.46
CA PRO A 173 8.35 -4.53 2.60
C PRO A 173 7.59 -5.86 2.65
N ASN A 174 6.25 -5.85 2.74
CA ASN A 174 5.42 -7.05 2.75
C ASN A 174 4.43 -7.03 1.60
N PHE A 175 4.51 -8.04 0.71
CA PHE A 175 3.55 -8.23 -0.40
C PHE A 175 3.33 -6.95 -1.20
N GLN A 176 4.42 -6.36 -1.61
CA GLN A 176 4.55 -5.04 -2.22
C GLN A 176 3.50 -4.80 -3.31
N ASN A 177 2.95 -3.61 -3.36
CA ASN A 177 2.10 -3.15 -4.44
C ASN A 177 2.95 -2.33 -5.42
N PRO A 178 3.17 -2.84 -6.66
CA PRO A 178 2.32 -3.80 -7.39
C PRO A 178 2.82 -5.25 -7.44
N THR A 179 4.04 -5.57 -6.99
CA THR A 179 4.75 -6.80 -7.37
C THR A 179 4.33 -8.04 -6.59
N GLY A 180 3.78 -7.89 -5.39
CA GLY A 180 3.54 -9.01 -4.46
C GLY A 180 4.81 -9.53 -3.77
N ILE A 181 5.98 -8.97 -4.06
CA ILE A 181 7.27 -9.35 -3.48
C ILE A 181 7.31 -9.00 -1.99
N THR A 182 8.00 -9.82 -1.21
CA THR A 182 8.30 -9.55 0.20
C THR A 182 9.80 -9.38 0.37
N THR A 183 10.21 -8.27 1.00
CA THR A 183 11.62 -8.01 1.29
C THR A 183 12.14 -8.98 2.35
N SER A 184 13.23 -9.68 2.05
CA SER A 184 13.86 -10.67 2.93
C SER A 184 14.39 -10.03 4.21
N LEU A 185 14.58 -10.83 5.27
CA LEU A 185 15.11 -10.34 6.54
C LEU A 185 16.52 -9.77 6.39
N GLU A 186 17.35 -10.46 5.61
CA GLU A 186 18.70 -10.00 5.31
C GLU A 186 18.69 -8.63 4.63
N LYS A 187 17.87 -8.47 3.61
CA LYS A 187 17.72 -7.16 2.93
C LYS A 187 17.18 -6.07 3.87
N ARG A 188 16.22 -6.38 4.74
CA ARG A 188 15.72 -5.40 5.74
C ARG A 188 16.83 -4.91 6.65
N ARG A 189 17.68 -5.81 7.13
CA ARG A 189 18.81 -5.45 7.99
C ARG A 189 19.82 -4.57 7.26
N GLU A 190 20.13 -4.94 6.03
CA GLU A 190 21.11 -4.21 5.24
C GLU A 190 20.58 -2.86 4.76
N LEU A 191 19.32 -2.78 4.33
CA LEU A 191 18.62 -1.53 4.04
C LEU A 191 18.67 -0.57 5.23
N TYR A 192 18.37 -1.07 6.42
CA TYR A 192 18.43 -0.27 7.64
C TYR A 192 19.82 0.27 7.89
N ARG A 193 20.88 -0.59 7.79
CA ARG A 193 22.27 -0.19 7.96
C ARG A 193 22.67 0.89 6.95
N ILE A 194 22.41 0.67 5.67
CA ILE A 194 22.75 1.61 4.59
C ILE A 194 22.08 2.97 4.82
N CYS A 195 20.78 2.98 5.14
CA CYS A 195 20.05 4.22 5.38
C CYS A 195 20.53 4.96 6.65
N ALA A 196 20.85 4.20 7.72
CA ALA A 196 21.39 4.78 8.95
C ALA A 196 22.74 5.46 8.72
N GLU A 197 23.65 4.79 8.01
CA GLU A 197 24.96 5.34 7.65
C GLU A 197 24.85 6.58 6.73
N ALA A 198 23.87 6.59 5.84
CA ALA A 198 23.60 7.73 4.96
C ALA A 198 22.81 8.87 5.62
N GLY A 199 22.27 8.67 6.83
CA GLY A 199 21.40 9.64 7.51
C GLY A 199 20.05 9.85 6.80
N VAL A 200 19.52 8.82 6.12
CA VAL A 200 18.29 8.85 5.34
C VAL A 200 17.17 8.18 6.13
N MET A 201 16.00 8.82 6.20
CA MET A 201 14.80 8.25 6.83
C MET A 201 14.21 7.12 6.00
N ILE A 202 13.64 6.11 6.65
CA ILE A 202 12.88 5.03 6.01
C ILE A 202 11.41 5.25 6.29
N LEU A 203 10.59 5.33 5.24
CA LEU A 203 9.14 5.34 5.32
C LEU A 203 8.63 3.92 5.01
N GLU A 204 8.36 3.16 6.06
CA GLU A 204 7.88 1.78 5.99
C GLU A 204 6.36 1.75 5.94
N ASP A 205 5.79 1.44 4.78
CA ASP A 205 4.35 1.32 4.56
C ASP A 205 3.94 -0.16 4.64
N ASN A 206 3.12 -0.52 5.64
CA ASN A 206 2.76 -1.91 5.91
C ASN A 206 1.24 -2.17 5.92
N PRO A 207 0.52 -1.97 4.81
CA PRO A 207 -0.91 -2.24 4.75
C PRO A 207 -1.24 -3.73 4.57
N TYR A 208 -0.29 -4.57 4.16
CA TYR A 208 -0.53 -5.96 3.75
C TYR A 208 0.08 -7.01 4.68
N GLY A 209 0.89 -6.63 5.67
CA GLY A 209 1.67 -7.57 6.48
C GLY A 209 0.85 -8.68 7.12
N ASP A 210 -0.39 -8.39 7.54
CA ASP A 210 -1.33 -9.35 8.13
C ASP A 210 -1.93 -10.34 7.12
N LEU A 211 -1.77 -10.08 5.84
CA LEU A 211 -2.34 -10.92 4.77
C LEU A 211 -1.37 -12.01 4.28
N ARG A 212 -0.43 -12.43 5.13
CA ARG A 212 0.47 -13.55 4.85
C ARG A 212 -0.27 -14.88 4.95
N PHE A 213 -0.28 -15.64 3.88
CA PHE A 213 -0.90 -16.97 3.84
C PHE A 213 0.10 -18.11 3.62
N SER A 214 1.39 -17.81 3.42
CA SER A 214 2.47 -18.81 3.37
C SER A 214 3.80 -18.21 3.84
N GLY A 215 4.75 -19.07 4.20
CA GLY A 215 6.05 -18.68 4.77
C GLY A 215 5.94 -18.14 6.20
N GLU A 216 7.05 -17.66 6.72
CA GLU A 216 7.16 -17.13 8.09
C GLU A 216 7.03 -15.60 8.12
N ALA A 217 6.54 -15.06 9.24
CA ALA A 217 6.49 -13.62 9.46
C ALA A 217 7.89 -13.03 9.56
N ILE A 218 8.12 -11.92 8.87
CA ILE A 218 9.40 -11.21 8.86
C ILE A 218 9.26 -9.94 9.71
N PRO A 219 10.15 -9.71 10.68
CA PRO A 219 10.15 -8.49 11.50
C PRO A 219 10.16 -7.22 10.64
N SER A 220 9.39 -6.20 11.04
CA SER A 220 9.39 -4.90 10.38
C SER A 220 10.71 -4.15 10.58
N LEU A 221 11.01 -3.21 9.69
CA LEU A 221 12.16 -2.31 9.86
C LEU A 221 12.03 -1.50 11.14
N LYS A 222 10.82 -1.03 11.48
CA LYS A 222 10.56 -0.29 12.72
C LYS A 222 10.84 -1.11 13.96
N SER A 223 10.63 -2.43 13.94
CA SER A 223 10.94 -3.29 15.08
C SER A 223 12.44 -3.36 15.39
N MET A 224 13.28 -3.17 14.36
CA MET A 224 14.73 -3.19 14.44
C MET A 224 15.36 -1.79 14.61
N ASP A 225 14.55 -0.72 14.54
CA ASP A 225 15.00 0.67 14.52
C ASP A 225 15.62 1.10 15.86
N THR A 226 16.93 1.25 15.91
CA THR A 226 17.70 1.73 17.09
C THR A 226 18.08 3.20 16.98
N GLU A 227 18.21 3.73 15.76
CA GLU A 227 18.66 5.08 15.49
C GLU A 227 17.53 6.11 15.35
N GLY A 228 16.26 5.64 15.32
CA GLY A 228 15.10 6.51 15.15
C GLY A 228 14.93 7.03 13.71
N ILE A 229 15.31 6.22 12.73
CA ILE A 229 15.21 6.58 11.30
C ILE A 229 14.00 5.99 10.59
N VAL A 230 13.18 5.15 11.25
CA VAL A 230 12.04 4.50 10.62
C VAL A 230 10.73 5.17 11.02
N ILE A 231 9.98 5.62 10.03
CA ILE A 231 8.59 6.05 10.12
C ILE A 231 7.74 4.85 9.66
N TYR A 232 7.05 4.19 10.59
CA TYR A 232 6.16 3.08 10.29
C TYR A 232 4.73 3.57 10.07
N VAL A 233 4.10 3.07 9.02
CA VAL A 233 2.69 3.37 8.70
C VAL A 233 1.88 2.08 8.64
N GLY A 234 0.86 2.00 9.48
CA GLY A 234 -0.11 0.91 9.53
C GLY A 234 -1.51 1.35 9.09
N SER A 235 -2.39 0.39 8.78
CA SER A 235 -3.73 0.68 8.27
C SER A 235 -4.75 -0.38 8.61
N PHE A 236 -5.97 0.03 8.94
CA PHE A 236 -7.13 -0.87 9.02
C PHE A 236 -7.73 -1.22 7.65
N SER A 237 -7.23 -0.61 6.57
CA SER A 237 -7.85 -0.75 5.24
C SER A 237 -7.92 -2.18 4.72
N LYS A 238 -6.99 -3.04 5.09
CA LYS A 238 -6.92 -4.42 4.57
C LYS A 238 -7.31 -5.48 5.59
N ILE A 239 -7.37 -5.11 6.87
CA ILE A 239 -7.75 -6.01 7.96
C ILE A 239 -9.17 -5.79 8.46
N LEU A 240 -9.71 -4.56 8.37
CA LEU A 240 -11.10 -4.25 8.76
C LEU A 240 -11.92 -3.81 7.54
N ALA A 241 -11.70 -2.59 7.08
CA ALA A 241 -12.37 -2.06 5.88
C ALA A 241 -11.67 -0.77 5.38
N PRO A 242 -11.45 -0.61 4.07
CA PRO A 242 -10.82 0.61 3.54
C PRO A 242 -11.70 1.85 3.69
N GLY A 243 -13.02 1.69 3.75
CA GLY A 243 -13.99 2.77 3.89
C GLY A 243 -13.97 3.46 5.25
N VAL A 244 -13.43 2.83 6.31
CA VAL A 244 -13.34 3.46 7.64
C VAL A 244 -12.30 4.58 7.69
N ARG A 245 -11.35 4.60 6.75
CA ARG A 245 -10.31 5.62 6.62
C ARG A 245 -9.52 5.84 7.91
N VAL A 246 -9.08 4.77 8.58
CA VAL A 246 -8.23 4.81 9.77
C VAL A 246 -6.90 4.10 9.48
N GLY A 247 -5.81 4.80 9.80
CA GLY A 247 -4.45 4.30 9.82
C GLY A 247 -3.71 4.92 11.00
N TRP A 248 -2.43 4.61 11.12
CA TRP A 248 -1.58 5.18 12.17
C TRP A 248 -0.13 5.26 11.70
N THR A 249 0.63 6.12 12.36
CA THR A 249 2.08 6.23 12.18
C THR A 249 2.77 6.15 13.54
N ILE A 250 3.89 5.42 13.57
CA ILE A 250 4.85 5.42 14.68
C ILE A 250 6.17 6.00 14.16
N ALA A 251 6.66 7.01 14.83
CA ALA A 251 7.92 7.67 14.48
C ALA A 251 8.51 8.38 15.71
N PRO A 252 9.75 8.89 15.65
CA PRO A 252 10.30 9.71 16.69
C PRO A 252 9.41 10.90 17.06
N LYS A 253 9.28 11.18 18.36
CA LYS A 253 8.45 12.26 18.92
C LYS A 253 8.56 13.61 18.19
N PRO A 254 9.77 14.10 17.83
CA PRO A 254 9.88 15.37 17.11
C PRO A 254 9.19 15.35 15.74
N LEU A 255 9.22 14.21 15.04
CA LEU A 255 8.54 14.05 13.75
C LEU A 255 7.02 13.97 13.95
N ILE A 256 6.54 13.15 14.90
CA ILE A 256 5.11 13.09 15.24
C ILE A 256 4.55 14.44 15.62
N ALA A 257 5.28 15.23 16.42
CA ALA A 257 4.85 16.59 16.77
C ALA A 257 4.65 17.48 15.52
N LYS A 258 5.55 17.39 14.52
CA LYS A 258 5.41 18.16 13.28
C LYS A 258 4.34 17.57 12.36
N MET A 259 4.19 16.25 12.30
CA MET A 259 3.09 15.59 11.56
C MET A 259 1.74 15.99 12.16
N THR A 260 1.62 16.11 13.49
CA THR A 260 0.40 16.60 14.16
C THR A 260 0.04 18.01 13.72
N VAL A 261 1.00 18.94 13.68
CA VAL A 261 0.76 20.30 13.16
C VAL A 261 0.34 20.27 11.69
N GLY A 262 1.02 19.44 10.86
CA GLY A 262 0.65 19.23 9.45
C GLY A 262 -0.77 18.70 9.28
N LYS A 263 -1.18 17.76 10.15
CA LYS A 263 -2.53 17.18 10.17
C LYS A 263 -3.60 18.21 10.59
N GLN A 264 -3.30 19.06 11.58
CA GLN A 264 -4.19 20.16 11.95
C GLN A 264 -4.53 21.07 10.77
N CYS A 265 -3.54 21.33 9.91
CA CYS A 265 -3.74 22.12 8.70
C CYS A 265 -4.51 21.38 7.59
N ALA A 266 -4.58 20.04 7.63
CA ALA A 266 -5.20 19.22 6.59
C ALA A 266 -6.66 18.85 6.91
N ASP A 267 -6.91 18.20 8.04
CA ASP A 267 -8.22 17.64 8.39
C ASP A 267 -8.60 17.79 9.87
N VAL A 268 -7.80 18.52 10.65
CA VAL A 268 -7.94 18.71 12.10
C VAL A 268 -7.76 17.43 12.90
N HIS A 269 -8.56 16.40 12.62
CA HIS A 269 -8.44 15.05 13.18
C HIS A 269 -9.14 14.03 12.28
N THR A 270 -8.77 12.77 12.40
CA THR A 270 -9.47 11.65 11.76
C THR A 270 -10.87 11.49 12.35
N THR A 271 -11.86 11.10 11.53
CA THR A 271 -13.26 10.91 11.93
C THR A 271 -13.38 10.12 13.23
N ILE A 272 -13.98 10.71 14.26
CA ILE A 272 -14.02 10.14 15.61
C ILE A 272 -14.85 8.86 15.68
N LEU A 273 -16.00 8.79 15.03
CA LEU A 273 -16.85 7.61 14.99
C LEU A 273 -16.10 6.39 14.47
N THR A 274 -15.29 6.55 13.40
CA THR A 274 -14.52 5.44 12.84
C THR A 274 -13.32 5.06 13.71
N GLN A 275 -12.75 6.02 14.45
CA GLN A 275 -11.71 5.72 15.44
C GLN A 275 -12.28 4.90 16.61
N MET A 276 -13.45 5.26 17.12
CA MET A 276 -14.16 4.51 18.18
C MET A 276 -14.57 3.12 17.69
N LEU A 277 -15.00 3.00 16.41
CA LEU A 277 -15.26 1.69 15.78
C LEU A 277 -13.99 0.81 15.79
N CYS A 278 -12.85 1.34 15.33
CA CYS A 278 -11.60 0.58 15.28
C CYS A 278 -11.13 0.17 16.68
N GLU A 279 -11.23 1.05 17.67
CA GLU A 279 -10.88 0.75 19.06
C GLU A 279 -11.75 -0.39 19.60
N ARG A 280 -13.07 -0.27 19.51
CA ARG A 280 -13.99 -1.29 20.01
C ARG A 280 -13.86 -2.60 19.25
N TRP A 281 -13.61 -2.55 17.96
CA TRP A 281 -13.35 -3.75 17.15
C TRP A 281 -12.08 -4.47 17.64
N LEU A 282 -10.98 -3.76 17.90
CA LEU A 282 -9.77 -4.38 18.48
C LEU A 282 -10.01 -4.96 19.87
N ALA A 283 -10.86 -4.31 20.67
CA ALA A 283 -11.18 -4.78 22.04
C ALA A 283 -12.09 -6.00 22.09
N THR A 284 -12.92 -6.23 21.05
CA THR A 284 -13.97 -7.26 21.07
C THR A 284 -13.80 -8.36 20.02
N CYS A 285 -13.00 -8.11 18.98
CA CYS A 285 -12.76 -9.09 17.92
C CYS A 285 -11.64 -10.07 18.33
N ASP A 286 -11.83 -11.34 18.05
CA ASP A 286 -10.73 -12.28 17.97
C ASP A 286 -9.93 -11.98 16.67
N LEU A 287 -8.92 -11.12 16.82
CA LEU A 287 -8.10 -10.67 15.71
C LEU A 287 -7.42 -11.85 15.00
N GLN A 288 -6.92 -12.84 15.74
CA GLN A 288 -6.22 -13.99 15.16
C GLN A 288 -7.16 -14.85 14.31
N ALA A 289 -8.35 -15.16 14.82
CA ALA A 289 -9.35 -15.89 14.05
C ALA A 289 -9.83 -15.11 12.81
N HIS A 290 -9.99 -13.78 12.95
CA HIS A 290 -10.34 -12.92 11.82
C HIS A 290 -9.26 -12.90 10.74
N LEU A 291 -7.99 -12.70 11.11
CA LEU A 291 -6.87 -12.69 10.17
C LEU A 291 -6.69 -14.07 9.52
N ALA A 292 -6.81 -15.16 10.26
CA ALA A 292 -6.74 -16.51 9.69
C ALA A 292 -7.82 -16.73 8.60
N ARG A 293 -9.04 -16.21 8.83
CA ARG A 293 -10.10 -16.24 7.81
C ARG A 293 -9.74 -15.42 6.56
N LEU A 294 -9.19 -14.22 6.71
CA LEU A 294 -8.73 -13.40 5.58
C LEU A 294 -7.62 -14.08 4.79
N GLN A 295 -6.64 -14.62 5.50
CA GLN A 295 -5.50 -15.32 4.93
C GLN A 295 -5.95 -16.53 4.11
N GLU A 296 -6.92 -17.30 4.61
CA GLU A 296 -7.48 -18.45 3.86
C GLU A 296 -8.23 -18.02 2.60
N ILE A 297 -9.07 -16.96 2.67
CA ILE A 297 -9.75 -16.40 1.49
C ILE A 297 -8.73 -16.02 0.41
N TYR A 298 -7.68 -15.30 0.79
CA TYR A 298 -6.69 -14.81 -0.18
C TYR A 298 -5.73 -15.89 -0.66
N ARG A 299 -5.42 -16.87 0.16
CA ARG A 299 -4.65 -18.07 -0.23
C ARG A 299 -5.34 -18.83 -1.34
N GLN A 300 -6.65 -19.09 -1.19
CA GLN A 300 -7.44 -19.83 -2.20
C GLN A 300 -7.52 -19.04 -3.50
N LYS A 301 -7.82 -17.74 -3.45
CA LYS A 301 -7.92 -16.89 -4.64
C LYS A 301 -6.59 -16.73 -5.38
N CYS A 302 -5.49 -16.56 -4.65
CA CYS A 302 -4.15 -16.50 -5.23
C CYS A 302 -3.77 -17.82 -5.91
N ALA A 303 -3.98 -18.95 -5.24
CA ALA A 303 -3.70 -20.26 -5.80
C ALA A 303 -4.53 -20.54 -7.07
N LEU A 304 -5.82 -20.19 -7.06
CA LEU A 304 -6.68 -20.30 -8.23
C LEU A 304 -6.18 -19.46 -9.41
N MET A 305 -5.80 -18.20 -9.15
CA MET A 305 -5.32 -17.31 -10.20
C MET A 305 -3.99 -17.79 -10.79
N LEU A 306 -3.05 -18.25 -9.95
CA LEU A 306 -1.77 -18.80 -10.38
C LEU A 306 -1.97 -20.05 -11.25
N ASP A 307 -2.79 -21.03 -10.80
CA ASP A 307 -3.12 -22.23 -11.58
C ASP A 307 -3.74 -21.87 -12.95
N CYS A 308 -4.62 -20.88 -12.98
CA CYS A 308 -5.21 -20.43 -14.23
C CYS A 308 -4.18 -19.74 -15.15
N ILE A 309 -3.26 -18.94 -14.61
CA ILE A 309 -2.19 -18.30 -15.40
C ILE A 309 -1.26 -19.37 -15.99
N ASP A 310 -0.79 -20.31 -15.17
CA ASP A 310 0.14 -21.37 -15.59
C ASP A 310 -0.47 -22.25 -16.69
N ARG A 311 -1.76 -22.52 -16.62
CA ARG A 311 -2.48 -23.33 -17.61
C ARG A 311 -2.84 -22.57 -18.89
N GLU A 312 -3.24 -21.31 -18.77
CA GLU A 312 -3.91 -20.57 -19.85
C GLU A 312 -2.99 -19.59 -20.57
N PHE A 313 -1.98 -18.98 -19.90
CA PHE A 313 -1.15 -17.95 -20.53
C PHE A 313 -0.08 -18.55 -21.44
N SER A 314 0.46 -17.74 -22.35
CA SER A 314 1.66 -18.09 -23.10
C SER A 314 2.82 -18.37 -22.13
N PRO A 315 3.61 -19.44 -22.31
CA PRO A 315 4.76 -19.73 -21.45
C PRO A 315 5.87 -18.67 -21.51
N LYS A 316 5.76 -17.69 -22.40
CA LYS A 316 6.68 -16.54 -22.48
C LYS A 316 6.31 -15.43 -21.48
N VAL A 317 5.13 -15.49 -20.87
CA VAL A 317 4.71 -14.55 -19.81
C VAL A 317 5.20 -15.11 -18.48
N THR A 318 5.91 -14.29 -17.71
CA THR A 318 6.36 -14.67 -16.37
C THR A 318 5.54 -13.90 -15.32
N HIS A 319 5.50 -14.41 -14.10
CA HIS A 319 4.76 -13.77 -13.02
C HIS A 319 5.43 -13.99 -11.67
N THR A 320 5.11 -13.12 -10.70
CA THR A 320 5.50 -13.30 -9.31
C THR A 320 4.62 -14.35 -8.63
N THR A 321 5.14 -14.97 -7.56
CA THR A 321 4.41 -15.95 -6.73
C THR A 321 4.36 -15.41 -5.30
N PRO A 322 3.37 -14.58 -4.93
CA PRO A 322 3.30 -13.93 -3.65
C PRO A 322 2.94 -14.90 -2.52
N GLN A 323 3.49 -14.64 -1.33
CA GLN A 323 3.19 -15.37 -0.09
C GLN A 323 2.09 -14.70 0.74
N GLY A 324 1.45 -13.67 0.20
CA GLY A 324 0.43 -12.86 0.87
C GLY A 324 -0.04 -11.69 0.00
N GLY A 325 -0.76 -10.77 0.59
CA GLY A 325 -1.21 -9.57 -0.11
C GLY A 325 -2.38 -9.81 -1.06
N LEU A 326 -2.45 -9.02 -2.13
CA LEU A 326 -3.61 -8.94 -3.02
C LEU A 326 -3.25 -8.97 -4.51
N PHE A 327 -1.96 -8.97 -4.88
CA PHE A 327 -1.50 -8.65 -6.22
C PHE A 327 -0.54 -9.69 -6.79
N LEU A 328 -0.60 -9.82 -8.12
CA LEU A 328 0.35 -10.51 -8.98
C LEU A 328 0.94 -9.50 -9.97
N TRP A 329 2.22 -9.68 -10.30
CA TRP A 329 2.93 -8.92 -11.31
C TRP A 329 3.30 -9.83 -12.46
N CYS A 330 2.64 -9.63 -13.59
CA CYS A 330 2.90 -10.41 -14.80
C CYS A 330 3.77 -9.60 -15.76
N THR A 331 4.84 -10.22 -16.28
CA THR A 331 5.78 -9.61 -17.21
C THR A 331 5.63 -10.24 -18.58
N LEU A 332 5.32 -9.44 -19.57
CA LEU A 332 5.19 -9.84 -20.97
C LEU A 332 6.58 -10.07 -21.58
N PRO A 333 6.70 -10.84 -22.66
CA PRO A 333 7.98 -11.12 -23.31
C PRO A 333 8.63 -9.85 -23.87
N GLU A 334 9.91 -9.94 -24.17
CA GLU A 334 10.67 -8.86 -24.78
C GLU A 334 10.04 -8.44 -26.12
N GLY A 335 9.97 -7.12 -26.35
CA GLY A 335 9.35 -6.52 -27.53
C GLY A 335 7.82 -6.39 -27.47
N ALA A 336 7.17 -6.86 -26.40
CA ALA A 336 5.72 -6.71 -26.25
C ALA A 336 5.33 -5.26 -25.97
N ASP A 337 4.27 -4.77 -26.65
CA ASP A 337 3.61 -3.51 -26.33
C ASP A 337 2.59 -3.76 -25.20
N MET A 338 2.97 -3.37 -24.00
CA MET A 338 2.15 -3.54 -22.78
C MET A 338 0.86 -2.70 -22.85
N LEU A 339 0.89 -1.50 -23.44
CA LEU A 339 -0.30 -0.65 -23.53
C LEU A 339 -1.30 -1.23 -24.54
N ASP A 340 -0.83 -1.74 -25.70
CA ASP A 340 -1.70 -2.47 -26.65
C ASP A 340 -2.32 -3.71 -25.98
N PHE A 341 -1.52 -4.47 -25.23
CA PHE A 341 -2.04 -5.59 -24.46
C PHE A 341 -3.15 -5.18 -23.49
N CYS A 342 -2.96 -4.12 -22.71
CA CYS A 342 -3.98 -3.61 -21.78
C CYS A 342 -5.26 -3.16 -22.49
N ASN A 343 -5.14 -2.49 -23.63
CA ASN A 343 -6.29 -2.05 -24.43
C ASN A 343 -7.08 -3.22 -24.99
N ARG A 344 -6.40 -4.25 -25.50
CA ARG A 344 -7.04 -5.50 -25.97
C ARG A 344 -7.66 -6.28 -24.82
N ALA A 345 -7.02 -6.32 -23.64
CA ALA A 345 -7.59 -6.95 -22.46
C ALA A 345 -8.93 -6.31 -22.06
N VAL A 346 -9.04 -4.97 -22.12
CA VAL A 346 -10.32 -4.27 -21.87
C VAL A 346 -11.36 -4.59 -22.95
N ALA A 347 -10.96 -4.72 -24.22
CA ALA A 347 -11.87 -5.16 -25.29
C ALA A 347 -12.41 -6.58 -25.03
N GLU A 348 -11.56 -7.46 -24.47
CA GLU A 348 -11.95 -8.80 -23.99
C GLU A 348 -12.69 -8.78 -22.64
N LYS A 349 -13.09 -7.60 -22.15
CA LYS A 349 -13.80 -7.43 -20.87
C LYS A 349 -12.97 -7.87 -19.65
N VAL A 350 -11.67 -7.65 -19.66
CA VAL A 350 -10.79 -7.85 -18.50
C VAL A 350 -9.91 -6.60 -18.32
N ALA A 351 -9.97 -5.96 -17.17
CA ALA A 351 -9.15 -4.80 -16.86
C ALA A 351 -7.94 -5.21 -16.01
N VAL A 352 -6.73 -4.92 -16.48
CA VAL A 352 -5.45 -5.03 -15.74
C VAL A 352 -4.84 -3.65 -15.62
N VAL A 353 -3.85 -3.45 -14.73
CA VAL A 353 -3.18 -2.15 -14.59
C VAL A 353 -1.84 -2.17 -15.32
N PRO A 354 -1.60 -1.25 -16.29
CA PRO A 354 -0.31 -1.14 -16.95
C PRO A 354 0.81 -0.81 -15.96
N GLY A 355 1.93 -1.52 -16.08
CA GLY A 355 3.04 -1.42 -15.15
C GLY A 355 3.69 -0.05 -15.09
N VAL A 356 3.70 0.68 -16.20
CA VAL A 356 4.25 2.04 -16.27
C VAL A 356 3.62 2.99 -15.24
N ALA A 357 2.37 2.74 -14.83
CA ALA A 357 1.69 3.54 -13.81
C ALA A 357 2.33 3.43 -12.41
N PHE A 358 3.20 2.46 -12.19
CA PHE A 358 3.88 2.21 -10.93
C PHE A 358 5.37 2.59 -10.96
N LEU A 359 5.86 3.18 -12.05
CA LEU A 359 7.25 3.59 -12.16
C LEU A 359 7.48 5.00 -11.63
N ALA A 360 8.65 5.22 -11.04
CA ALA A 360 9.09 6.54 -10.62
C ALA A 360 9.20 7.49 -11.84
N ASP A 361 9.76 7.01 -12.94
CA ASP A 361 9.71 7.68 -14.25
C ASP A 361 8.59 7.06 -15.11
N GLU A 362 7.49 7.78 -15.28
CA GLU A 362 6.33 7.36 -16.09
C GLU A 362 6.64 7.17 -17.58
N ASN A 363 7.82 7.64 -18.06
CA ASN A 363 8.25 7.49 -19.44
C ASN A 363 9.22 6.31 -19.62
N ALA A 364 9.63 5.66 -18.54
CA ALA A 364 10.52 4.50 -18.61
C ALA A 364 9.80 3.30 -19.28
N PRO A 365 10.53 2.47 -20.04
CA PRO A 365 9.95 1.29 -20.67
C PRO A 365 9.46 0.30 -19.63
N CYS A 366 8.25 -0.20 -19.81
CA CYS A 366 7.66 -1.23 -18.96
C CYS A 366 6.88 -2.23 -19.80
N ARG A 367 7.08 -3.51 -19.52
CA ARG A 367 6.37 -4.62 -20.18
C ARG A 367 5.53 -5.45 -19.22
N SER A 368 5.28 -4.94 -18.03
CA SER A 368 4.56 -5.69 -16.99
C SER A 368 3.17 -5.10 -16.74
N VAL A 369 2.31 -5.92 -16.17
CA VAL A 369 0.96 -5.54 -15.74
C VAL A 369 0.70 -6.05 -14.32
N ARG A 370 -0.06 -5.27 -13.53
CA ARG A 370 -0.55 -5.71 -12.24
C ARG A 370 -1.92 -6.37 -12.37
N MET A 371 -2.06 -7.53 -11.76
CA MET A 371 -3.33 -8.23 -11.59
C MET A 371 -3.69 -8.34 -10.11
N ASN A 372 -4.98 -8.21 -9.80
CA ASN A 372 -5.54 -8.35 -8.45
C ASN A 372 -6.36 -9.63 -8.37
N PHE A 373 -6.07 -10.48 -7.39
CA PHE A 373 -6.83 -11.73 -7.15
C PHE A 373 -7.89 -11.58 -6.06
N SER A 374 -7.86 -10.53 -5.24
CA SER A 374 -8.74 -10.42 -4.07
C SER A 374 -10.18 -10.04 -4.40
N THR A 375 -10.38 -9.13 -5.34
CA THR A 375 -11.70 -8.55 -5.65
C THR A 375 -12.62 -9.46 -6.47
N PRO A 376 -12.15 -10.12 -7.58
CA PRO A 376 -13.03 -10.90 -8.46
C PRO A 376 -13.56 -12.16 -7.77
N THR A 377 -14.71 -12.67 -8.20
CA THR A 377 -15.19 -14.01 -7.81
C THR A 377 -14.30 -15.10 -8.41
N ASP A 378 -14.40 -16.32 -7.91
CA ASP A 378 -13.61 -17.44 -8.43
C ASP A 378 -13.94 -17.74 -9.90
N GLU A 379 -15.21 -17.65 -10.31
CA GLU A 379 -15.63 -17.78 -11.70
C GLU A 379 -15.07 -16.64 -12.57
N ALA A 380 -15.01 -15.44 -12.04
CA ALA A 380 -14.41 -14.29 -12.73
C ALA A 380 -12.89 -14.46 -12.88
N ILE A 381 -12.19 -15.04 -11.89
CA ILE A 381 -10.77 -15.37 -12.00
C ILE A 381 -10.56 -16.35 -13.17
N VAL A 382 -11.29 -17.47 -13.18
CA VAL A 382 -11.18 -18.48 -14.25
C VAL A 382 -11.46 -17.87 -15.62
N THR A 383 -12.60 -17.19 -15.76
CA THR A 383 -13.01 -16.58 -17.04
C THR A 383 -12.04 -15.51 -17.52
N GLY A 384 -11.58 -14.65 -16.61
CA GLY A 384 -10.63 -13.58 -16.92
C GLY A 384 -9.26 -14.12 -17.35
N CYS A 385 -8.75 -15.13 -16.64
CA CYS A 385 -7.49 -15.77 -17.01
C CYS A 385 -7.60 -16.51 -18.35
N GLN A 386 -8.73 -17.15 -18.66
CA GLN A 386 -8.95 -17.78 -19.99
C GLN A 386 -8.93 -16.75 -21.13
N ARG A 387 -9.55 -15.58 -20.93
CA ARG A 387 -9.57 -14.48 -21.92
C ARG A 387 -8.18 -13.93 -22.13
N LEU A 388 -7.47 -13.56 -21.04
CA LEU A 388 -6.11 -13.07 -21.12
C LEU A 388 -5.14 -14.14 -21.65
N GLY A 389 -5.36 -15.42 -21.31
CA GLY A 389 -4.57 -16.55 -21.81
C GLY A 389 -4.65 -16.68 -23.33
N ARG A 390 -5.85 -16.61 -23.91
CA ARG A 390 -6.01 -16.57 -25.37
C ARG A 390 -5.26 -15.38 -25.97
N LEU A 391 -5.44 -14.19 -25.39
CA LEU A 391 -4.78 -12.98 -25.86
C LEU A 391 -3.25 -13.09 -25.80
N THR A 392 -2.69 -13.65 -24.73
CA THR A 392 -1.22 -13.82 -24.61
C THR A 392 -0.68 -14.84 -25.61
N ARG A 393 -1.44 -15.92 -25.94
CA ARG A 393 -1.03 -16.92 -26.94
C ARG A 393 -1.18 -16.41 -28.38
N GLU A 394 -2.11 -15.48 -28.62
CA GLU A 394 -2.27 -14.83 -29.91
C GLU A 394 -1.14 -13.82 -30.20
N LEU A 395 -0.72 -13.10 -29.17
CA LEU A 395 0.26 -12.01 -29.31
C LEU A 395 1.71 -12.48 -29.18
N PHE A 396 1.94 -13.57 -28.45
CA PHE A 396 3.28 -14.03 -28.03
C PHE A 396 3.49 -15.51 -28.28
#